data_a81919e6e8a2c8f28b0e427c037b57da
#
_entry.id   a81919e6e8a2c8f28b0e427c037b57da
#
_cell.length_a   1.000
_cell.length_b   1.000
_cell.length_c   1.000
_cell.angle_alpha   90.00
_cell.angle_beta   90.00
_cell.angle_gamma   90.00
#
_symmetry.space_group_name_H-M   'P 1'
#
loop_
_entity.id
_entity.type
_entity.pdbx_description
1 polymer ?
#
loop_
_entity_poly.entity_id
_entity_poly.type
_entity_poly.pdbx_seq_one_letter_code
_entity_poly.pdbx_strand_id
1 'polypeptide(L)'
;MFEKQILVAGVGNAWLQDDAFGGECARRLEARGVPEGVTVMDFGTGGLDLAYELMRGYDALVLLDASRQGGEPGTLYVVEPDMAEFEAEIADGEVINPHAMDPATVLRFVSAIGGFSGKVVVIGCEPGEVDDVGLGLTPPVEGAVDRALELVGETLTELRGDAAYQA
;
A
#
# COMPACT_ATOMS: atom_id res chain seq x y z
N MET A 1 -17.69 -13.07 -18.52
CA MET A 1 -17.25 -12.99 -17.12
C MET A 1 -16.31 -11.79 -16.97
N PHE A 2 -16.63 -10.89 -16.07
CA PHE A 2 -15.84 -9.68 -15.89
C PHE A 2 -14.63 -10.00 -15.02
N GLU A 3 -13.47 -9.58 -15.50
CA GLU A 3 -12.23 -9.70 -14.74
C GLU A 3 -12.21 -8.66 -13.62
N LYS A 4 -11.75 -9.07 -12.42
CA LYS A 4 -11.60 -8.16 -11.30
C LYS A 4 -10.58 -7.09 -11.60
N GLN A 5 -10.87 -5.85 -11.21
CA GLN A 5 -9.97 -4.72 -11.33
C GLN A 5 -9.32 -4.49 -9.97
N ILE A 6 -8.02 -4.65 -9.91
CA ILE A 6 -7.24 -4.56 -8.66
C ILE A 6 -6.21 -3.45 -8.80
N LEU A 7 -6.18 -2.55 -7.81
CA LEU A 7 -5.16 -1.52 -7.72
C LEU A 7 -4.10 -1.97 -6.70
N VAL A 8 -2.85 -1.99 -7.15
CA VAL A 8 -1.68 -2.14 -6.27
C VAL A 8 -1.06 -0.76 -6.12
N ALA A 9 -1.12 -0.21 -4.93
CA ALA A 9 -0.71 1.16 -4.67
C ALA A 9 0.48 1.21 -3.72
N GLY A 10 1.58 1.81 -4.15
CA GLY A 10 2.69 2.16 -3.28
C GLY A 10 2.50 3.57 -2.74
N VAL A 11 2.71 3.76 -1.45
CA VAL A 11 2.67 5.07 -0.81
C VAL A 11 3.91 5.26 0.08
N GLY A 12 4.27 6.51 0.32
CA GLY A 12 5.36 6.88 1.20
C GLY A 12 6.20 8.01 0.62
N ASN A 13 7.10 8.54 1.43
CA ASN A 13 7.98 9.64 1.03
C ASN A 13 9.37 9.11 0.67
N ALA A 14 9.71 9.16 -0.62
CA ALA A 14 10.98 8.68 -1.15
C ALA A 14 12.22 9.41 -0.56
N TRP A 15 12.04 10.60 0.01
CA TRP A 15 13.10 11.37 0.64
C TRP A 15 13.40 10.98 2.09
N LEU A 16 12.61 10.06 2.67
CA LEU A 16 12.74 9.60 4.05
C LEU A 16 13.14 8.11 4.12
N GLN A 17 14.18 7.73 3.39
CA GLN A 17 14.78 6.38 3.38
C GLN A 17 13.74 5.25 3.32
N ASP A 18 13.50 4.51 4.40
CA ASP A 18 12.63 3.33 4.41
C ASP A 18 11.15 3.65 4.17
N ASP A 19 10.75 4.90 4.30
CA ASP A 19 9.41 5.34 3.90
C ASP A 19 9.21 5.22 2.37
N ALA A 20 10.27 5.05 1.61
CA ALA A 20 10.25 4.77 0.18
C ALA A 20 9.88 3.33 -0.19
N PHE A 21 9.69 2.45 0.79
CA PHE A 21 9.44 1.02 0.56
C PHE A 21 8.28 0.77 -0.40
N GLY A 22 7.13 1.41 -0.15
CA GLY A 22 5.93 1.20 -0.98
C GLY A 22 6.13 1.59 -2.43
N GLY A 23 6.72 2.75 -2.68
CA GLY A 23 7.02 3.22 -4.03
C GLY A 23 8.05 2.36 -4.75
N GLU A 24 9.07 1.89 -4.03
CA GLU A 24 10.08 1.00 -4.59
C GLU A 24 9.49 -0.34 -5.02
N CYS A 25 8.63 -0.92 -4.18
CA CYS A 25 7.90 -2.14 -4.54
C CYS A 25 7.03 -1.94 -5.78
N ALA A 26 6.30 -0.84 -5.83
CA ALA A 26 5.44 -0.53 -6.98
C ALA A 26 6.25 -0.42 -8.27
N ARG A 27 7.39 0.29 -8.24
CA ARG A 27 8.26 0.42 -9.41
C ARG A 27 8.80 -0.93 -9.89
N ARG A 28 9.28 -1.77 -8.98
CA ARG A 28 9.81 -3.09 -9.32
C ARG A 28 8.72 -4.01 -9.86
N LEU A 29 7.53 -3.95 -9.28
CA LEU A 29 6.40 -4.74 -9.74
C LEU A 29 5.97 -4.35 -11.15
N GLU A 30 5.90 -3.05 -11.43
CA GLU A 30 5.59 -2.53 -12.76
C GLU A 30 6.62 -2.99 -13.79
N ALA A 31 7.91 -2.96 -13.43
CA ALA A 31 8.99 -3.42 -14.32
C ALA A 31 8.92 -4.92 -14.63
N ARG A 32 8.47 -5.74 -13.69
CA ARG A 32 8.28 -7.18 -13.87
C ARG A 32 7.03 -7.51 -14.69
N GLY A 33 6.06 -6.60 -14.68
CA GLY A 33 4.76 -6.81 -15.30
C GLY A 33 3.76 -7.45 -14.35
N VAL A 34 2.48 -7.17 -14.58
CA VAL A 34 1.36 -7.67 -13.78
C VAL A 34 0.30 -8.24 -14.73
N PRO A 35 -0.58 -9.14 -14.21
CA PRO A 35 -1.63 -9.69 -15.06
C PRO A 35 -2.65 -8.62 -15.47
N GLU A 36 -3.39 -8.94 -16.53
CA GLU A 36 -4.50 -8.10 -16.99
C GLU A 36 -5.50 -7.88 -15.84
N GLY A 37 -6.04 -6.68 -15.75
CA GLY A 37 -6.95 -6.28 -14.67
C GLY A 37 -6.23 -5.74 -13.43
N VAL A 38 -4.91 -5.82 -13.37
CA VAL A 38 -4.11 -5.26 -12.27
C VAL A 38 -3.44 -3.98 -12.72
N THR A 39 -3.64 -2.91 -11.95
CA THR A 39 -2.98 -1.62 -12.16
C THR A 39 -2.01 -1.38 -11.02
N VAL A 40 -0.79 -1.01 -11.32
CA VAL A 40 0.23 -0.66 -10.32
C VAL A 40 0.53 0.82 -10.41
N MET A 41 0.48 1.52 -9.28
CA MET A 41 0.79 2.95 -9.23
C MET A 41 1.58 3.29 -7.97
N ASP A 42 2.56 4.16 -8.12
CA ASP A 42 3.28 4.78 -7.00
C ASP A 42 2.66 6.17 -6.78
N PHE A 43 1.96 6.32 -5.67
CA PHE A 43 1.31 7.59 -5.31
C PHE A 43 2.22 8.51 -4.50
N GLY A 44 3.38 8.04 -4.06
CA GLY A 44 4.26 8.83 -3.21
C GLY A 44 3.52 9.31 -1.96
N THR A 45 3.50 10.62 -1.73
CA THR A 45 2.78 11.23 -0.60
C THR A 45 1.34 11.62 -0.95
N GLY A 46 0.85 11.17 -2.10
CA GLY A 46 -0.47 11.52 -2.63
C GLY A 46 -1.60 10.63 -2.14
N GLY A 47 -1.86 10.58 -0.83
CA GLY A 47 -2.99 9.81 -0.29
C GLY A 47 -4.34 10.24 -0.85
N LEU A 48 -4.49 11.52 -1.15
CA LEU A 48 -5.68 12.07 -1.79
C LEU A 48 -5.82 11.56 -3.22
N ASP A 49 -4.73 11.50 -3.97
CA ASP A 49 -4.72 10.98 -5.34
C ASP A 49 -5.10 9.50 -5.36
N LEU A 50 -4.64 8.73 -4.38
CA LEU A 50 -5.03 7.34 -4.20
C LEU A 50 -6.54 7.22 -3.98
N ALA A 51 -7.10 8.04 -3.10
CA ALA A 51 -8.53 8.03 -2.82
C ALA A 51 -9.35 8.31 -4.08
N TYR A 52 -8.95 9.31 -4.88
CA TYR A 52 -9.62 9.62 -6.15
C TYR A 52 -9.47 8.48 -7.17
N GLU A 53 -8.30 7.86 -7.25
CA GLU A 53 -8.10 6.72 -8.16
C GLU A 53 -9.05 5.56 -7.81
N LEU A 54 -9.23 5.27 -6.52
CA LEU A 54 -10.16 4.21 -6.08
C LEU A 54 -11.60 4.47 -6.49
N MET A 55 -11.99 5.73 -6.63
CA MET A 55 -13.34 6.09 -7.08
C MET A 55 -13.62 5.70 -8.53
N ARG A 56 -12.60 5.32 -9.29
CA ARG A 56 -12.76 4.88 -10.68
C ARG A 56 -13.36 3.48 -10.82
N GLY A 57 -13.47 2.73 -9.72
CA GLY A 57 -14.20 1.46 -9.72
C GLY A 57 -13.31 0.24 -9.67
N TYR A 58 -12.49 0.12 -8.64
CA TYR A 58 -11.70 -1.09 -8.38
C TYR A 58 -12.47 -2.05 -7.47
N ASP A 59 -12.21 -3.34 -7.63
CA ASP A 59 -12.79 -4.39 -6.79
C ASP A 59 -11.97 -4.66 -5.55
N ALA A 60 -10.67 -4.36 -5.59
CA ALA A 60 -9.76 -4.56 -4.48
C ALA A 60 -8.58 -3.58 -4.52
N LEU A 61 -8.01 -3.32 -3.36
CA LEU A 61 -6.80 -2.52 -3.18
C LEU A 61 -5.75 -3.36 -2.45
N VAL A 62 -4.54 -3.39 -3.00
CA VAL A 62 -3.35 -3.87 -2.29
C VAL A 62 -2.47 -2.65 -2.01
N LEU A 63 -2.32 -2.30 -0.75
CA LEU A 63 -1.55 -1.14 -0.31
C LEU A 63 -0.16 -1.57 0.15
N LEU A 64 0.86 -0.98 -0.44
CA LEU A 64 2.26 -1.22 -0.09
C LEU A 64 2.81 0.01 0.64
N ASP A 65 3.24 -0.17 1.88
CA ASP A 65 3.66 0.95 2.73
C ASP A 65 4.66 0.50 3.81
N ALA A 66 5.48 1.41 4.27
CA ALA A 66 6.22 1.21 5.50
C ALA A 66 5.22 1.24 6.67
N SER A 67 5.38 0.33 7.62
CA SER A 67 4.45 0.18 8.74
C SER A 67 5.20 -0.07 10.03
N ARG A 68 5.10 0.86 10.97
CA ARG A 68 5.72 0.75 12.30
C ARG A 68 4.81 -0.05 13.22
N GLN A 69 5.21 -1.29 13.50
CA GLN A 69 4.48 -2.19 14.39
C GLN A 69 5.33 -2.61 15.60
N GLY A 70 6.54 -2.07 15.72
CA GLY A 70 7.45 -2.41 16.81
C GLY A 70 8.31 -3.65 16.56
N GLY A 71 8.26 -4.20 15.35
CA GLY A 71 9.10 -5.34 14.98
C GLY A 71 10.51 -4.93 14.55
N GLU A 72 11.31 -5.91 14.18
CA GLU A 72 12.63 -5.63 13.63
C GLU A 72 12.52 -5.06 12.21
N PRO A 73 13.42 -4.13 11.84
CA PRO A 73 13.44 -3.60 10.47
C PRO A 73 13.48 -4.71 9.42
N GLY A 74 12.65 -4.58 8.39
CA GLY A 74 12.53 -5.58 7.34
C GLY A 74 11.45 -6.63 7.57
N THR A 75 10.81 -6.64 8.74
CA THR A 75 9.67 -7.51 9.00
C THR A 75 8.49 -7.14 8.10
N LEU A 76 7.89 -8.13 7.45
CA LEU A 76 6.74 -7.92 6.57
C LEU A 76 5.45 -8.30 7.29
N TYR A 77 4.42 -7.50 7.06
CA TYR A 77 3.09 -7.68 7.63
C TYR A 77 2.07 -7.75 6.50
N VAL A 78 1.17 -8.73 6.57
CA VAL A 78 0.02 -8.79 5.66
C VAL A 78 -1.22 -8.68 6.51
N VAL A 79 -2.01 -7.63 6.29
CA VAL A 79 -3.18 -7.31 7.10
C VAL A 79 -4.37 -7.04 6.19
N GLU A 80 -5.53 -7.60 6.55
CA GLU A 80 -6.81 -7.26 5.91
C GLU A 80 -7.61 -6.38 6.88
N PRO A 81 -7.48 -5.04 6.78
CA PRO A 81 -8.22 -4.16 7.69
C PRO A 81 -9.72 -4.19 7.39
N ASP A 82 -10.52 -4.05 8.43
CA ASP A 82 -11.94 -3.80 8.28
C ASP A 82 -12.15 -2.31 8.02
N MET A 83 -12.58 -1.94 6.82
CA MET A 83 -12.78 -0.54 6.45
C MET A 83 -13.81 0.18 7.30
N ALA A 84 -14.71 -0.55 7.95
CA ALA A 84 -15.66 0.05 8.90
C ALA A 84 -14.96 0.76 10.07
N GLU A 85 -13.77 0.31 10.45
CA GLU A 85 -12.97 0.95 11.50
C GLU A 85 -12.50 2.37 11.12
N PHE A 86 -12.46 2.67 9.81
CA PHE A 86 -12.01 3.96 9.28
C PHE A 86 -13.15 4.87 8.86
N GLU A 87 -14.40 4.41 8.96
CA GLU A 87 -15.60 5.19 8.64
C GLU A 87 -16.01 6.15 9.75
N ALA A 88 -15.38 6.08 10.90
CA ALA A 88 -15.67 6.99 12.02
C ALA A 88 -15.44 8.43 11.57
N GLU A 89 -16.42 9.30 11.87
CA GLU A 89 -16.30 10.71 11.57
C GLU A 89 -15.04 11.31 12.16
N ILE A 90 -14.39 12.17 11.39
CA ILE A 90 -13.28 12.98 11.88
C ILE A 90 -13.87 13.88 12.96
N ALA A 91 -13.38 13.74 14.20
CA ALA A 91 -13.86 14.56 15.30
C ALA A 91 -13.60 16.05 15.01
N ASP A 92 -14.50 16.92 15.49
CA ASP A 92 -14.32 18.36 15.35
C ASP A 92 -12.94 18.80 15.88
N GLY A 93 -12.16 19.42 15.02
CA GLY A 93 -10.80 19.84 15.36
C GLY A 93 -9.71 18.79 15.13
N GLU A 94 -10.07 17.57 14.74
CA GLU A 94 -9.10 16.57 14.33
C GLU A 94 -8.55 16.90 12.94
N VAL A 95 -7.24 17.03 12.83
CA VAL A 95 -6.56 17.29 11.56
C VAL A 95 -5.86 16.01 11.13
N ILE A 96 -6.25 15.47 9.98
CA ILE A 96 -5.49 14.40 9.36
C ILE A 96 -4.24 15.02 8.74
N ASN A 97 -3.06 14.61 9.22
CA ASN A 97 -1.81 15.09 8.66
C ASN A 97 -1.63 14.53 7.25
N PRO A 98 -1.69 15.37 6.19
CA PRO A 98 -1.58 14.90 4.81
C PRO A 98 -0.19 14.36 4.46
N HIS A 99 0.80 14.58 5.33
CA HIS A 99 2.17 14.08 5.14
C HIS A 99 2.42 12.77 5.87
N ALA A 100 1.50 12.32 6.73
CA ALA A 100 1.60 11.03 7.39
C ALA A 100 1.08 9.95 6.44
N MET A 101 1.98 9.15 5.91
CA MET A 101 1.67 8.11 4.92
C MET A 101 1.67 6.71 5.53
N ASP A 102 1.38 6.57 6.83
CA ASP A 102 1.15 5.25 7.40
C ASP A 102 -0.17 4.67 6.87
N PRO A 103 -0.32 3.32 6.86
CA PRO A 103 -1.50 2.71 6.27
C PRO A 103 -2.83 3.19 6.88
N ALA A 104 -2.88 3.38 8.19
CA ALA A 104 -4.10 3.82 8.86
C ALA A 104 -4.53 5.22 8.40
N THR A 105 -3.58 6.15 8.28
CA THR A 105 -3.86 7.51 7.81
C THR A 105 -4.36 7.51 6.36
N VAL A 106 -3.70 6.73 5.49
CA VAL A 106 -4.12 6.60 4.09
C VAL A 106 -5.55 6.08 3.99
N LEU A 107 -5.88 5.03 4.74
CA LEU A 107 -7.23 4.44 4.72
C LEU A 107 -8.29 5.40 5.31
N ARG A 108 -7.93 6.23 6.27
CA ARG A 108 -8.82 7.28 6.77
C ARG A 108 -9.14 8.31 5.69
N PHE A 109 -8.17 8.69 4.87
CA PHE A 109 -8.41 9.56 3.71
C PHE A 109 -9.38 8.92 2.72
N VAL A 110 -9.17 7.65 2.41
CA VAL A 110 -10.06 6.90 1.51
C VAL A 110 -11.49 6.92 2.03
N SER A 111 -11.68 6.64 3.31
CA SER A 111 -13.00 6.68 3.95
C SER A 111 -13.63 8.07 3.93
N ALA A 112 -12.83 9.11 4.19
CA ALA A 112 -13.33 10.49 4.28
C ALA A 112 -13.82 11.04 2.94
N ILE A 113 -13.23 10.61 1.83
CA ILE A 113 -13.55 11.16 0.50
C ILE A 113 -14.74 10.47 -0.16
N GLY A 114 -14.97 9.22 0.07
CA GLY A 114 -16.10 8.54 -0.57
C GLY A 114 -16.22 7.09 -0.15
N GLY A 115 -15.27 6.62 0.60
CA GLY A 115 -15.20 5.23 1.01
C GLY A 115 -14.74 4.32 -0.11
N PHE A 116 -14.55 3.07 0.26
CA PHE A 116 -14.20 2.02 -0.67
C PHE A 116 -14.83 0.71 -0.19
N SER A 117 -15.69 0.13 -1.00
CA SER A 117 -16.43 -1.07 -0.61
C SER A 117 -15.74 -2.37 -1.01
N GLY A 118 -14.63 -2.29 -1.73
CA GLY A 118 -13.85 -3.44 -2.14
C GLY A 118 -12.99 -3.99 -1.01
N LYS A 119 -12.31 -5.09 -1.31
CA LYS A 119 -11.40 -5.71 -0.35
C LYS A 119 -10.09 -4.93 -0.30
N VAL A 120 -9.58 -4.73 0.92
CA VAL A 120 -8.29 -4.07 1.14
C VAL A 120 -7.32 -5.05 1.78
N VAL A 121 -6.12 -5.16 1.22
CA VAL A 121 -5.00 -5.87 1.83
C VAL A 121 -3.83 -4.92 1.95
N VAL A 122 -3.26 -4.80 3.13
CA VAL A 122 -2.06 -4.00 3.37
C VAL A 122 -0.86 -4.92 3.48
N ILE A 123 0.17 -4.67 2.68
CA ILE A 123 1.47 -5.32 2.80
C ILE A 123 2.43 -4.26 3.30
N GLY A 124 2.78 -4.35 4.56
CA GLY A 124 3.63 -3.39 5.25
C GLY A 124 5.01 -3.95 5.54
N CYS A 125 5.99 -3.06 5.63
CA CYS A 125 7.35 -3.42 6.03
C CYS A 125 7.77 -2.56 7.21
N GLU A 126 8.29 -3.19 8.25
CA GLU A 126 8.84 -2.47 9.41
C GLU A 126 10.04 -1.65 8.96
N PRO A 127 10.01 -0.32 9.10
CA PRO A 127 11.13 0.53 8.69
C PRO A 127 12.24 0.54 9.73
N GLY A 128 13.47 0.74 9.28
CA GLY A 128 14.59 1.06 10.15
C GLY A 128 14.72 2.57 10.33
N GLU A 129 14.81 3.32 9.22
CA GLU A 129 15.01 4.77 9.26
C GLU A 129 13.98 5.48 8.37
N VAL A 130 13.23 6.40 8.96
CA VAL A 130 12.20 7.19 8.26
C VAL A 130 12.17 8.65 8.72
N ASP A 131 12.94 9.01 9.73
CA ASP A 131 12.87 10.34 10.35
C ASP A 131 13.86 11.33 9.71
N ASP A 132 14.97 10.82 9.19
CA ASP A 132 15.99 11.64 8.55
C ASP A 132 15.84 11.64 7.03
N VAL A 133 16.15 12.79 6.44
CA VAL A 133 16.17 12.91 4.98
C VAL A 133 17.31 12.06 4.42
N GLY A 134 16.99 11.21 3.46
CA GLY A 134 17.95 10.35 2.78
C GLY A 134 17.30 9.55 1.68
N LEU A 135 18.09 9.14 0.70
CA LEU A 135 17.64 8.33 -0.42
C LEU A 135 18.01 6.86 -0.20
N GLY A 136 17.13 5.99 -0.66
CA GLY A 136 17.36 4.55 -0.65
C GLY A 136 16.92 3.88 0.64
N LEU A 137 16.72 2.57 0.54
CA LEU A 137 16.28 1.74 1.65
C LEU A 137 17.48 1.30 2.49
N THR A 138 17.27 1.15 3.80
CA THR A 138 18.29 0.51 4.65
C THR A 138 18.39 -0.98 4.28
N PRO A 139 19.54 -1.63 4.55
CA PRO A 139 19.73 -3.03 4.15
C PRO A 139 18.65 -4.02 4.57
N PRO A 140 18.10 -3.98 5.80
CA PRO A 140 17.03 -4.90 6.17
C PRO A 140 15.76 -4.73 5.33
N VAL A 141 15.41 -3.50 5.00
CA VAL A 141 14.20 -3.20 4.20
C VAL A 141 14.45 -3.53 2.73
N GLU A 142 15.62 -3.19 2.19
CA GLU A 142 16.01 -3.60 0.84
C GLU A 142 15.95 -5.12 0.67
N GLY A 143 16.44 -5.84 1.67
CA GLY A 143 16.40 -7.31 1.67
C GLY A 143 15.00 -7.90 1.74
N ALA A 144 14.00 -7.14 2.17
CA ALA A 144 12.62 -7.58 2.27
C ALA A 144 11.81 -7.37 0.97
N VAL A 145 12.30 -6.55 0.04
CA VAL A 145 11.53 -6.17 -1.16
C VAL A 145 11.12 -7.38 -2.00
N ASP A 146 12.04 -8.30 -2.28
CA ASP A 146 11.72 -9.47 -3.12
C ASP A 146 10.63 -10.33 -2.50
N ARG A 147 10.70 -10.56 -1.19
CA ARG A 147 9.65 -11.32 -0.49
C ARG A 147 8.32 -10.55 -0.49
N ALA A 148 8.36 -9.24 -0.37
CA ALA A 148 7.16 -8.41 -0.48
C ALA A 148 6.49 -8.57 -1.85
N LEU A 149 7.27 -8.60 -2.92
CA LEU A 149 6.72 -8.82 -4.28
C LEU A 149 6.11 -10.21 -4.43
N GLU A 150 6.70 -11.24 -3.79
CA GLU A 150 6.08 -12.58 -3.74
C GLU A 150 4.73 -12.54 -3.01
N LEU A 151 4.65 -11.81 -1.91
CA LEU A 151 3.40 -11.63 -1.16
C LEU A 151 2.35 -10.91 -1.99
N VAL A 152 2.74 -9.92 -2.78
CA VAL A 152 1.83 -9.28 -3.75
C VAL A 152 1.28 -10.32 -4.72
N GLY A 153 2.14 -11.16 -5.28
CA GLY A 153 1.74 -12.22 -6.21
C GLY A 153 0.75 -13.20 -5.59
N GLU A 154 1.03 -13.65 -4.37
CA GLU A 154 0.14 -14.55 -3.62
C GLU A 154 -1.22 -13.88 -3.36
N THR A 155 -1.20 -12.60 -2.96
CA THR A 155 -2.41 -11.82 -2.69
C THR A 155 -3.24 -11.63 -3.96
N LEU A 156 -2.61 -11.30 -5.07
CA LEU A 156 -3.29 -11.15 -6.35
C LEU A 156 -3.96 -12.47 -6.79
N THR A 157 -3.28 -13.59 -6.59
CA THR A 157 -3.84 -14.92 -6.89
C THR A 157 -5.11 -15.17 -6.07
N GLU A 158 -5.08 -14.88 -4.78
CA GLU A 158 -6.26 -15.02 -3.92
C GLU A 158 -7.40 -14.08 -4.33
N LEU A 159 -7.09 -12.82 -4.58
CA LEU A 159 -8.10 -11.82 -4.92
C LEU A 159 -8.77 -12.11 -6.27
N ARG A 160 -8.03 -12.63 -7.23
CA ARG A 160 -8.55 -12.98 -8.54
C ARG A 160 -9.27 -14.32 -8.56
N GLY A 161 -8.98 -15.20 -7.61
CA GLY A 161 -9.48 -16.58 -7.59
C GLY A 161 -8.91 -17.43 -8.72
N ASP A 162 -7.74 -17.06 -9.24
CA ASP A 162 -7.08 -17.70 -10.37
C ASP A 162 -6.03 -18.74 -9.94
N ALA A 163 -5.47 -19.43 -10.95
CA ALA A 163 -4.22 -20.16 -10.79
C ALA A 163 -3.09 -19.20 -10.42
N ALA A 164 -2.08 -19.73 -9.71
CA ALA A 164 -0.99 -18.92 -9.17
C ALA A 164 -0.31 -18.05 -10.24
N TYR A 165 -0.25 -16.75 -9.95
CA TYR A 165 0.55 -15.79 -10.68
C TYR A 165 1.97 -15.80 -10.08
N GLN A 166 2.96 -15.90 -10.95
CA GLN A 166 4.36 -15.82 -10.54
C GLN A 166 4.93 -14.46 -10.94
N ALA A 167 5.21 -13.67 -9.92
CA ALA A 167 5.83 -12.36 -10.12
C ALA A 167 7.31 -12.48 -10.47
#